data_5df79e95b64065ae6e0673b40c910fc8
#
_entry.id   5df79e95b64065ae6e0673b40c910fc8
#
_cell.length_a   1.000
_cell.length_b   1.000
_cell.length_c   1.000
_cell.angle_alpha   90.00
_cell.angle_beta   90.00
_cell.angle_gamma   90.00
#
_symmetry.space_group_name_H-M   'P 1'
#
loop_
_entity.id
_entity.type
_entity.pdbx_description
1 polymer ?
#
loop_
_entity_poly.entity_id
_entity_poly.type
_entity_poly.pdbx_seq_one_letter_code
_entity_poly.pdbx_strand_id
1 'polypeptide(L)'
;MHCTAVMDLSFRQAISGDLEWLFDTDKRTMRVAVAQVYVWDEDSQRAGFAKSVRQGACQIVTWEGKQCGFVHWEVEPDLVWLRMLCIVPDMQHKSIGSQAIAKVMSLSSRLKKPLYLHVLVCNRAAYDWYRKIGFVEIENDGRVCTMMFDSSSPSGTVGQHG
;
A
#
# COMPACT_ATOMS: atom_id res chain seq x y z
N MET A 1 -7.66 9.89 30.67
CA MET A 1 -7.70 9.63 30.17
C MET A 1 -7.37 9.13 29.33
N HIS A 2 -7.19 9.02 28.99
CA HIS A 2 -6.92 8.52 28.26
C HIS A 2 -6.72 8.40 27.22
N CYS A 3 -6.83 8.57 26.97
CA CYS A 3 -6.75 8.56 26.20
C CYS A 3 -6.08 8.39 25.58
N THR A 4 -5.93 8.63 25.64
CA THR A 4 -5.30 8.54 24.95
C THR A 4 -4.73 7.63 24.06
N ALA A 5 -4.91 6.83 23.85
CA ALA A 5 -4.56 5.83 22.89
C ALA A 5 -4.82 6.26 21.47
N VAL A 6 -5.22 7.48 21.30
CA VAL A 6 -5.47 7.99 19.96
C VAL A 6 -4.12 8.27 19.31
N MET A 7 -3.82 7.56 18.23
CA MET A 7 -2.68 7.86 17.42
C MET A 7 -2.88 9.20 16.74
N ASP A 8 -1.89 10.06 16.82
CA ASP A 8 -1.90 11.32 16.10
C ASP A 8 -1.44 11.07 14.65
N LEU A 9 -2.27 10.35 13.92
CA LEU A 9 -1.99 9.96 12.55
C LEU A 9 -2.76 10.87 11.61
N SER A 10 -2.08 11.43 10.62
CA SER A 10 -2.73 12.28 9.62
C SER A 10 -2.24 11.93 8.23
N PHE A 11 -3.04 12.34 7.23
CA PHE A 11 -2.75 12.10 5.83
C PHE A 11 -2.83 13.43 5.11
N ARG A 12 -1.87 13.70 4.23
CA ARG A 12 -1.94 14.89 3.39
C ARG A 12 -1.62 14.53 1.95
N GLN A 13 -2.24 15.25 1.02
CA GLN A 13 -1.97 15.05 -0.40
C GLN A 13 -0.50 15.39 -0.69
N ALA A 14 0.18 14.51 -1.41
CA ALA A 14 1.54 14.77 -1.86
C ALA A 14 1.54 15.84 -2.95
N ILE A 15 2.59 16.65 -2.96
CA ILE A 15 2.80 17.67 -3.98
C ILE A 15 4.13 17.38 -4.69
N SER A 16 4.39 18.13 -5.78
CA SER A 16 5.59 17.86 -6.58
C SER A 16 6.88 17.96 -5.77
N GLY A 17 6.91 18.83 -4.76
CA GLY A 17 8.08 18.97 -3.90
C GLY A 17 8.36 17.75 -3.03
N ASP A 18 7.42 16.82 -2.92
CA ASP A 18 7.59 15.62 -2.11
C ASP A 18 8.24 14.47 -2.87
N LEU A 19 8.42 14.60 -4.18
CA LEU A 19 8.77 13.48 -5.04
C LEU A 19 10.07 12.79 -4.61
N GLU A 20 11.09 13.57 -4.23
CA GLU A 20 12.36 13.00 -3.80
C GLU A 20 12.21 12.19 -2.52
N TRP A 21 11.46 12.70 -1.56
CA TRP A 21 11.22 11.98 -0.32
C TRP A 21 10.42 10.70 -0.56
N LEU A 22 9.42 10.79 -1.44
CA LEU A 22 8.59 9.63 -1.78
C LEU A 22 9.44 8.55 -2.43
N PHE A 23 10.27 8.93 -3.41
CA PHE A 23 11.11 7.95 -4.08
C PHE A 23 12.13 7.34 -3.14
N ASP A 24 12.74 8.15 -2.29
CA ASP A 24 13.71 7.66 -1.32
C ASP A 24 13.07 6.66 -0.37
N THR A 25 11.84 6.95 0.07
CA THR A 25 11.11 6.05 0.97
C THR A 25 10.76 4.74 0.27
N ASP A 26 10.29 4.81 -0.97
CA ASP A 26 10.02 3.62 -1.77
C ASP A 26 11.27 2.77 -1.92
N LYS A 27 12.38 3.40 -2.27
CA LYS A 27 13.64 2.70 -2.46
C LYS A 27 14.11 2.01 -1.18
N ARG A 28 14.03 2.70 -0.06
CA ARG A 28 14.44 2.15 1.23
C ARG A 28 13.60 0.94 1.64
N THR A 29 12.33 0.91 1.24
CA THR A 29 11.45 -0.17 1.63
C THR A 29 11.41 -1.30 0.60
N MET A 30 11.63 -1.03 -0.67
CA MET A 30 11.37 -2.00 -1.73
C MET A 30 12.60 -2.49 -2.49
N ARG A 31 13.73 -1.78 -2.39
CA ARG A 31 14.88 -2.10 -3.25
C ARG A 31 15.35 -3.55 -3.13
N VAL A 32 15.43 -4.04 -1.90
CA VAL A 32 15.92 -5.40 -1.68
C VAL A 32 15.01 -6.43 -2.35
N ALA A 33 13.71 -6.28 -2.17
CA ALA A 33 12.74 -7.21 -2.76
C ALA A 33 12.74 -7.12 -4.28
N VAL A 34 12.75 -5.91 -4.82
CA VAL A 34 12.74 -5.71 -6.28
C VAL A 34 14.01 -6.29 -6.90
N ALA A 35 15.15 -6.09 -6.26
CA ALA A 35 16.43 -6.57 -6.79
C ALA A 35 16.52 -8.10 -6.85
N GLN A 36 15.68 -8.81 -6.10
CA GLN A 36 15.64 -10.26 -6.17
C GLN A 36 14.94 -10.76 -7.44
N VAL A 37 14.11 -9.93 -8.04
CA VAL A 37 13.26 -10.32 -9.16
C VAL A 37 13.67 -9.61 -10.44
N TYR A 38 14.09 -8.37 -10.34
CA TYR A 38 14.44 -7.53 -11.47
C TYR A 38 15.78 -6.85 -11.24
N VAL A 39 16.42 -6.44 -12.33
CA VAL A 39 17.63 -5.61 -12.23
C VAL A 39 17.19 -4.21 -11.78
N TRP A 40 17.80 -3.73 -10.71
CA TRP A 40 17.50 -2.38 -10.23
C TRP A 40 18.30 -1.38 -11.06
N ASP A 41 17.60 -0.53 -11.79
CA ASP A 41 18.19 0.58 -12.54
C ASP A 41 17.60 1.86 -11.95
N GLU A 42 18.46 2.64 -11.30
CA GLU A 42 18.00 3.82 -10.54
C GLU A 42 17.19 4.80 -11.39
N ASP A 43 17.70 5.10 -12.59
CA ASP A 43 17.02 6.08 -13.44
C ASP A 43 15.66 5.59 -13.92
N SER A 44 15.57 4.33 -14.31
CA SER A 44 14.30 3.74 -14.74
C SER A 44 13.31 3.67 -13.60
N GLN A 45 13.78 3.29 -12.41
CA GLN A 45 12.91 3.22 -11.23
C GLN A 45 12.38 4.60 -10.87
N ARG A 46 13.24 5.61 -10.91
CA ARG A 46 12.85 6.98 -10.57
C ARG A 46 11.83 7.52 -11.59
N ALA A 47 12.06 7.30 -12.87
CA ALA A 47 11.15 7.78 -13.90
C ALA A 47 9.80 7.10 -13.82
N GLY A 48 9.80 5.78 -13.63
CA GLY A 48 8.54 5.02 -13.48
C GLY A 48 7.77 5.42 -12.25
N PHE A 49 8.48 5.64 -11.15
CA PHE A 49 7.87 6.07 -9.92
C PHE A 49 7.20 7.45 -10.07
N ALA A 50 7.93 8.40 -10.66
CA ALA A 50 7.39 9.75 -10.87
C ALA A 50 6.14 9.71 -11.74
N LYS A 51 6.17 8.90 -12.79
CA LYS A 51 5.01 8.76 -13.67
C LYS A 51 3.82 8.16 -12.92
N SER A 52 4.07 7.12 -12.14
CA SER A 52 3.02 6.43 -11.40
C SER A 52 2.35 7.37 -10.39
N VAL A 53 3.14 8.11 -9.64
CA VAL A 53 2.61 9.01 -8.62
C VAL A 53 1.72 10.08 -9.23
N ARG A 54 2.06 10.54 -10.44
CA ARG A 54 1.25 11.56 -11.10
C ARG A 54 -0.08 11.04 -11.62
N GLN A 55 -0.23 9.73 -11.77
CA GLN A 55 -1.43 9.14 -12.37
C GLN A 55 -2.52 8.79 -11.38
N GLY A 56 -2.28 8.94 -10.10
CA GLY A 56 -3.26 8.56 -9.10
C GLY A 56 -3.22 9.48 -7.91
N ALA A 57 -3.82 9.02 -6.82
CA ALA A 57 -3.82 9.74 -5.57
C ALA A 57 -2.66 9.25 -4.70
N CYS A 58 -1.89 10.17 -4.18
CA CYS A 58 -0.78 9.84 -3.29
C CYS A 58 -0.87 10.70 -2.04
N GLN A 59 -0.90 10.06 -0.88
CA GLN A 59 -0.97 10.77 0.39
C GLN A 59 0.19 10.36 1.29
N ILE A 60 0.80 11.36 1.88
CA ILE A 60 1.88 11.16 2.85
C ILE A 60 1.25 10.95 4.21
N VAL A 61 1.75 9.94 4.92
CA VAL A 61 1.27 9.59 6.25
C VAL A 61 2.20 10.21 7.27
N THR A 62 1.64 10.95 8.20
CA THR A 62 2.38 11.63 9.26
C THR A 62 1.89 11.10 10.61
N TRP A 63 2.82 10.75 11.48
CA TRP A 63 2.51 10.30 12.83
C TRP A 63 3.25 11.19 13.82
N GLU A 64 2.46 11.84 14.69
CA GLU A 64 3.00 12.77 15.68
C GLU A 64 3.91 13.81 15.05
N GLY A 65 3.47 14.35 13.91
CA GLY A 65 4.19 15.42 13.23
C GLY A 65 5.35 14.98 12.36
N LYS A 66 5.63 13.67 12.28
CA LYS A 66 6.76 13.15 11.52
C LYS A 66 6.27 12.32 10.33
N GLN A 67 6.78 12.61 9.14
CA GLN A 67 6.46 11.82 7.96
C GLN A 67 7.00 10.40 8.13
N CYS A 68 6.13 9.41 8.02
CA CYS A 68 6.51 8.02 8.26
C CYS A 68 6.20 7.08 7.11
N GLY A 69 5.55 7.57 6.07
CA GLY A 69 5.25 6.72 4.93
C GLY A 69 4.34 7.39 3.94
N PHE A 70 3.87 6.62 2.98
CA PHE A 70 2.90 7.13 2.02
C PHE A 70 2.07 5.98 1.47
N VAL A 71 0.91 6.34 0.92
CA VAL A 71 0.01 5.40 0.26
C VAL A 71 -0.40 6.00 -1.08
N HIS A 72 -0.38 5.18 -2.12
CA HIS A 72 -0.68 5.60 -3.49
C HIS A 72 -1.67 4.63 -4.09
N TRP A 73 -2.74 5.16 -4.65
CA TRP A 73 -3.78 4.33 -5.28
C TRP A 73 -4.31 5.00 -6.54
N GLU A 74 -4.95 4.20 -7.40
CA GLU A 74 -5.60 4.67 -8.61
C GLU A 74 -7.00 4.11 -8.66
N VAL A 75 -7.98 4.96 -9.00
CA VAL A 75 -9.37 4.54 -9.16
C VAL A 75 -9.63 4.37 -10.65
N GLU A 76 -10.09 3.17 -11.03
CA GLU A 76 -10.46 2.86 -12.40
C GLU A 76 -11.97 2.62 -12.45
N PRO A 77 -12.56 2.51 -13.67
CA PRO A 77 -14.01 2.31 -13.75
C PRO A 77 -14.54 1.12 -12.96
N ASP A 78 -13.80 0.01 -12.92
CA ASP A 78 -14.28 -1.22 -12.34
C ASP A 78 -13.59 -1.62 -11.05
N LEU A 79 -12.49 -0.96 -10.69
CA LEU A 79 -11.71 -1.38 -9.54
C LEU A 79 -10.84 -0.23 -9.02
N VAL A 80 -10.23 -0.46 -7.88
CA VAL A 80 -9.22 0.45 -7.31
C VAL A 80 -7.91 -0.34 -7.22
N TRP A 81 -6.82 0.26 -7.65
CA TRP A 81 -5.49 -0.30 -7.47
C TRP A 81 -4.80 0.36 -6.28
N LEU A 82 -4.36 -0.45 -5.34
CA LEU A 82 -3.38 0.02 -4.36
C LEU A 82 -2.01 -0.17 -5.00
N ARG A 83 -1.39 0.93 -5.41
CA ARG A 83 -0.12 0.86 -6.13
C ARG A 83 1.07 0.75 -5.20
N MET A 84 1.07 1.54 -4.13
CA MET A 84 2.19 1.55 -3.20
C MET A 84 1.70 1.84 -1.79
N LEU A 85 2.31 1.15 -0.84
CA LEU A 85 2.10 1.42 0.58
C LEU A 85 3.47 1.20 1.22
N CYS A 86 4.10 2.28 1.62
CA CYS A 86 5.46 2.24 2.15
C CYS A 86 5.48 2.94 3.50
N ILE A 87 5.96 2.24 4.52
CA ILE A 87 6.19 2.81 5.84
C ILE A 87 7.68 2.72 6.10
N VAL A 88 8.29 3.83 6.53
CA VAL A 88 9.74 3.82 6.79
C VAL A 88 10.06 2.73 7.82
N PRO A 89 11.22 2.06 7.68
CA PRO A 89 11.52 0.90 8.52
C PRO A 89 11.38 1.13 10.02
N ASP A 90 11.81 2.29 10.51
CA ASP A 90 11.75 2.61 11.94
C ASP A 90 10.33 2.68 12.48
N MET A 91 9.36 2.90 11.60
CA MET A 91 7.97 3.12 11.99
C MET A 91 7.07 1.95 11.65
N GLN A 92 7.63 0.87 11.13
CA GLN A 92 6.86 -0.33 10.86
C GLN A 92 6.48 -1.00 12.19
N HIS A 93 5.46 -1.86 12.14
CA HIS A 93 4.97 -2.61 13.32
C HIS A 93 4.33 -1.73 14.38
N LYS A 94 3.88 -0.51 13.99
CA LYS A 94 3.18 0.39 14.89
C LYS A 94 1.73 0.61 14.45
N SER A 95 1.17 -0.31 13.66
CA SER A 95 -0.20 -0.24 13.15
C SER A 95 -0.43 0.90 12.16
N ILE A 96 0.61 1.60 11.74
CA ILE A 96 0.48 2.70 10.79
C ILE A 96 0.06 2.17 9.43
N GLY A 97 0.69 1.08 8.97
CA GLY A 97 0.33 0.45 7.72
C GLY A 97 -1.11 -0.03 7.68
N SER A 98 -1.57 -0.60 8.80
CA SER A 98 -2.95 -1.08 8.91
C SER A 98 -3.94 0.07 8.77
N GLN A 99 -3.64 1.22 9.37
CA GLN A 99 -4.52 2.38 9.26
C GLN A 99 -4.46 3.00 7.88
N ALA A 100 -3.29 3.00 7.24
CA ALA A 100 -3.14 3.53 5.90
C ALA A 100 -3.93 2.70 4.89
N ILE A 101 -3.81 1.37 4.96
CA ILE A 101 -4.54 0.51 4.03
C ILE A 101 -6.03 0.53 4.33
N ALA A 102 -6.42 0.68 5.59
CA ALA A 102 -7.83 0.78 5.95
C ALA A 102 -8.50 1.96 5.27
N LYS A 103 -7.76 3.06 5.09
CA LYS A 103 -8.27 4.23 4.38
C LYS A 103 -8.63 3.88 2.94
N VAL A 104 -7.77 3.15 2.25
CA VAL A 104 -8.03 2.76 0.85
C VAL A 104 -9.11 1.69 0.76
N MET A 105 -9.13 0.76 1.71
CA MET A 105 -10.19 -0.25 1.77
C MET A 105 -11.55 0.40 1.99
N SER A 106 -11.59 1.42 2.83
CA SER A 106 -12.84 2.18 3.06
C SER A 106 -13.28 2.91 1.80
N LEU A 107 -12.33 3.50 1.06
CA LEU A 107 -12.65 4.14 -0.21
C LEU A 107 -13.22 3.14 -1.20
N SER A 108 -12.58 2.01 -1.34
CA SER A 108 -13.02 0.93 -2.21
C SER A 108 -14.45 0.50 -1.88
N SER A 109 -14.75 0.35 -0.58
CA SER A 109 -16.09 -0.01 -0.13
C SER A 109 -17.12 1.03 -0.50
N ARG A 110 -16.79 2.31 -0.28
CA ARG A 110 -17.73 3.40 -0.61
C ARG A 110 -18.00 3.48 -2.09
N LEU A 111 -17.01 3.19 -2.91
CA LEU A 111 -17.15 3.20 -4.37
C LEU A 111 -17.77 1.91 -4.89
N LYS A 112 -17.90 0.90 -4.05
CA LYS A 112 -18.41 -0.43 -4.44
C LYS A 112 -17.56 -1.04 -5.55
N LYS A 113 -16.25 -0.89 -5.43
CA LYS A 113 -15.27 -1.44 -6.37
C LYS A 113 -14.29 -2.32 -5.60
N PRO A 114 -13.87 -3.45 -6.15
CA PRO A 114 -12.85 -4.26 -5.49
C PRO A 114 -11.51 -3.55 -5.47
N LEU A 115 -10.70 -3.86 -4.48
CA LEU A 115 -9.37 -3.29 -4.31
C LEU A 115 -8.33 -4.35 -4.69
N TYR A 116 -7.50 -4.01 -5.64
CA TYR A 116 -6.45 -4.89 -6.14
C TYR A 116 -5.09 -4.38 -5.75
N LEU A 117 -4.14 -5.30 -5.63
CA LEU A 117 -2.73 -4.92 -5.45
C LEU A 117 -1.84 -5.99 -6.07
N HIS A 118 -0.59 -5.60 -6.31
CA HIS A 118 0.46 -6.53 -6.68
C HIS A 118 1.45 -6.62 -5.52
N VAL A 119 1.92 -7.82 -5.25
CA VAL A 119 2.96 -8.04 -4.25
C VAL A 119 3.98 -9.00 -4.84
N LEU A 120 5.26 -8.72 -4.61
CA LEU A 120 6.31 -9.61 -5.07
C LEU A 120 6.24 -10.91 -4.27
N VAL A 121 6.32 -12.04 -4.97
CA VAL A 121 6.23 -13.35 -4.34
C VAL A 121 7.33 -13.50 -3.27
N CYS A 122 8.51 -12.95 -3.52
CA CYS A 122 9.62 -13.01 -2.57
C CYS A 122 9.40 -12.15 -1.31
N ASN A 123 8.46 -11.22 -1.37
CA ASN A 123 8.13 -10.40 -0.20
C ASN A 123 7.07 -11.12 0.63
N ARG A 124 7.50 -12.20 1.28
CA ARG A 124 6.59 -13.09 1.97
C ARG A 124 5.87 -12.42 3.13
N ALA A 125 6.57 -11.55 3.84
CA ALA A 125 5.96 -10.87 4.97
C ALA A 125 4.79 -10.00 4.53
N ALA A 126 4.93 -9.28 3.42
CA ALA A 126 3.85 -8.46 2.88
C ALA A 126 2.69 -9.33 2.40
N TYR A 127 3.01 -10.41 1.67
CA TYR A 127 1.99 -11.34 1.20
C TYR A 127 1.15 -11.88 2.36
N ASP A 128 1.80 -12.36 3.40
CA ASP A 128 1.11 -12.92 4.56
C ASP A 128 0.26 -11.86 5.27
N TRP A 129 0.78 -10.64 5.34
CA TRP A 129 0.06 -9.55 5.98
C TRP A 129 -1.22 -9.20 5.21
N TYR A 130 -1.12 -9.12 3.87
CA TYR A 130 -2.31 -8.85 3.06
C TYR A 130 -3.34 -9.96 3.20
N ARG A 131 -2.88 -11.23 3.23
CA ARG A 131 -3.80 -12.34 3.44
C ARG A 131 -4.53 -12.20 4.77
N LYS A 132 -3.80 -11.83 5.80
CA LYS A 132 -4.36 -11.71 7.14
C LYS A 132 -5.44 -10.65 7.22
N ILE A 133 -5.31 -9.57 6.46
CA ILE A 133 -6.29 -8.50 6.52
C ILE A 133 -7.43 -8.67 5.52
N GLY A 134 -7.45 -9.75 4.76
CA GLY A 134 -8.62 -10.11 3.95
C GLY A 134 -8.41 -10.17 2.45
N PHE A 135 -7.20 -9.94 1.96
CA PHE A 135 -6.93 -10.09 0.53
C PHE A 135 -6.78 -11.55 0.17
N VAL A 136 -7.22 -11.90 -1.04
CA VAL A 136 -7.06 -13.25 -1.57
C VAL A 136 -6.24 -13.20 -2.84
N GLU A 137 -5.44 -14.22 -3.05
CA GLU A 137 -4.64 -14.33 -4.26
C GLU A 137 -5.54 -14.70 -5.43
N ILE A 138 -5.42 -14.00 -6.54
CA ILE A 138 -6.19 -14.31 -7.74
C ILE A 138 -5.31 -14.67 -8.92
N GLU A 139 -4.04 -14.30 -8.90
CA GLU A 139 -3.12 -14.61 -9.99
C GLU A 139 -1.70 -14.58 -9.44
N ASN A 140 -0.84 -15.46 -9.98
CA ASN A 140 0.55 -15.54 -9.52
C ASN A 140 1.39 -16.08 -10.69
N ASP A 141 2.32 -15.25 -11.18
CA ASP A 141 3.18 -15.64 -12.28
C ASP A 141 4.57 -16.12 -11.82
N GLY A 142 4.74 -16.34 -10.52
CA GLY A 142 6.00 -16.77 -9.97
C GLY A 142 6.89 -15.64 -9.48
N ARG A 143 6.64 -14.43 -9.93
CA ARG A 143 7.37 -13.22 -9.51
C ARG A 143 6.45 -12.26 -8.78
N VAL A 144 5.28 -12.03 -9.35
CA VAL A 144 4.30 -11.09 -8.84
C VAL A 144 2.99 -11.81 -8.59
N CYS A 145 2.42 -11.57 -7.44
CA CYS A 145 1.11 -12.10 -7.09
C CYS A 145 0.11 -10.95 -7.12
N THR A 146 -1.03 -11.16 -7.76
CA THR A 146 -2.13 -10.20 -7.75
C THR A 146 -3.11 -10.63 -6.69
N MET A 147 -3.47 -9.72 -5.82
CA MET A 147 -4.40 -9.98 -4.72
C MET A 147 -5.57 -9.02 -4.79
N MET A 148 -6.70 -9.45 -4.26
CA MET A 148 -7.93 -8.69 -4.32
C MET A 148 -8.65 -8.71 -2.98
N PHE A 149 -9.24 -7.57 -2.63
CA PHE A 149 -10.15 -7.43 -1.50
C PHE A 149 -11.47 -6.88 -2.02
N ASP A 150 -12.56 -7.55 -1.70
CA ASP A 150 -13.89 -7.11 -2.13
C ASP A 150 -14.80 -7.08 -0.92
N SER A 151 -15.02 -5.88 -0.39
CA SER A 151 -15.85 -5.71 0.79
C SER A 151 -17.33 -5.94 0.53
N SER A 152 -17.75 -5.87 -0.74
CA SER A 152 -19.14 -6.11 -1.10
C SER A 152 -19.47 -7.58 -1.20
N SER A 153 -18.45 -8.43 -1.24
CA SER A 153 -18.67 -9.86 -1.35
C SER A 153 -18.99 -10.43 0.03
N PRO A 154 -19.72 -11.55 0.10
CA PRO A 154 -19.96 -12.22 1.37
C PRO A 154 -18.75 -12.93 1.92
N SER A 155 -17.56 -12.51 1.48
CA SER A 155 -16.31 -13.13 1.92
C SER A 155 -16.10 -13.04 3.42
N GLY A 156 -16.68 -12.03 4.05
CA GLY A 156 -16.66 -11.98 5.51
C GLY A 156 -17.28 -13.21 6.13
N THR A 157 -18.30 -13.72 5.48
CA THR A 157 -18.95 -14.95 5.92
C THR A 157 -18.05 -16.15 5.66
N VAL A 158 -17.39 -16.14 4.51
CA VAL A 158 -16.46 -17.20 4.17
C VAL A 158 -15.34 -17.28 5.21
N GLY A 159 -14.87 -16.12 5.63
CA GLY A 159 -13.83 -16.07 6.64
C GLY A 159 -14.23 -16.75 7.95
N GLN A 160 -15.50 -16.81 8.23
CA GLN A 160 -15.99 -17.45 9.43
C GLN A 160 -15.85 -18.97 9.39
N HIS A 161 -15.74 -19.52 8.22
CA HIS A 161 -15.61 -20.96 8.04
C HIS A 161 -14.14 -21.40 8.01
N GLY A 162 -13.25 -20.44 7.90
CA GLY A 162 -11.82 -20.70 7.79
C GLY A 162 -11.13 -20.99 9.10
#